data_af25bc4d939657a2fd128715a6108192
#
_entry.id   af25bc4d939657a2fd128715a6108192
#
_cell.length_a   1.000
_cell.length_b   1.000
_cell.length_c   1.000
_cell.angle_alpha   90.00
_cell.angle_beta   90.00
_cell.angle_gamma   90.00
#
_symmetry.space_group_name_H-M   'P 1'
#
loop_
_entity.id
_entity.type
_entity.pdbx_description
1 polymer ?
#
loop_
_entity_poly.entity_id
_entity_poly.type
_entity_poly.pdbx_seq_one_letter_code
_entity_poly.pdbx_strand_id
1 'polypeptide(L)'
;MTLRNLLFCFFMVMISVSCIREEAPNAEADILSCTVDGDILKAEPEIDNESVTLTVKSDADITNLAPVFTLTPGATITPASGSAFDFTTPRTYTVTSEDGHWTKTYTVRCIVSGVSTEYHFEHITMEPKNGRYQIFYDFTSNGDSVSRLAVVLVPRVPALVI
;
A
#
# COMPACT_ATOMS: atom_id res chain seq x y z
N MET A 1 14.00 27.74 65.31
CA MET A 1 14.11 26.71 64.24
C MET A 1 15.39 25.97 64.53
N THR A 2 15.32 24.74 65.01
CA THR A 2 16.50 24.01 65.50
C THR A 2 17.30 23.47 64.32
N LEU A 3 18.63 23.50 64.40
CA LEU A 3 19.60 23.03 63.41
C LEU A 3 19.23 21.63 62.83
N ARG A 4 18.60 20.79 63.70
CA ARG A 4 18.08 19.48 63.37
C ARG A 4 16.99 19.50 62.30
N ASN A 5 16.10 20.47 62.28
CA ASN A 5 15.03 20.60 61.32
C ASN A 5 15.55 21.14 59.97
N LEU A 6 16.57 21.99 59.99
CA LEU A 6 17.24 22.48 58.81
C LEU A 6 17.98 21.35 58.08
N LEU A 7 18.64 20.46 58.83
CA LEU A 7 19.35 19.31 58.27
C LEU A 7 18.38 18.29 57.67
N PHE A 8 17.19 18.12 58.26
CA PHE A 8 16.17 17.21 57.75
C PHE A 8 15.52 17.75 56.45
N CYS A 9 15.29 19.04 56.32
CA CYS A 9 14.85 19.64 55.08
C CYS A 9 15.89 19.56 53.98
N PHE A 10 17.18 19.70 54.28
CA PHE A 10 18.27 19.57 53.33
C PHE A 10 18.40 18.11 52.80
N PHE A 11 18.21 17.12 53.69
CA PHE A 11 18.23 15.70 53.32
C PHE A 11 17.00 15.31 52.48
N MET A 12 15.82 15.91 52.68
CA MET A 12 14.61 15.69 51.86
C MET A 12 14.73 16.25 50.46
N VAL A 13 15.49 17.33 50.27
CA VAL A 13 15.68 17.96 48.94
C VAL A 13 16.63 17.13 48.09
N MET A 14 17.56 16.35 48.67
CA MET A 14 18.49 15.53 47.95
C MET A 14 17.91 14.21 47.42
N ILE A 15 16.69 13.81 47.85
CA ILE A 15 16.05 12.56 47.39
C ILE A 15 15.28 12.75 46.11
N SER A 16 15.05 14.00 45.68
CA SER A 16 14.32 14.32 44.43
C SER A 16 15.20 14.41 43.19
N VAL A 17 16.44 13.95 43.21
CA VAL A 17 17.15 13.63 41.98
C VAL A 17 16.54 12.36 41.44
N SER A 18 15.35 12.50 40.84
CA SER A 18 14.77 11.50 39.96
C SER A 18 15.82 11.18 38.91
N CYS A 19 16.34 9.97 38.95
CA CYS A 19 17.18 9.44 37.90
C CYS A 19 16.30 9.46 36.63
N ILE A 20 16.40 10.50 35.83
CA ILE A 20 15.91 10.48 34.44
C ILE A 20 16.81 9.45 33.78
N ARG A 21 16.30 8.25 33.67
CA ARG A 21 16.96 7.19 32.92
C ARG A 21 16.79 7.65 31.46
N GLU A 22 17.82 8.25 30.89
CA GLU A 22 17.87 8.44 29.45
C GLU A 22 17.84 7.06 28.83
N GLU A 23 16.74 6.73 28.20
CA GLU A 23 16.62 5.53 27.39
C GLU A 23 17.59 5.66 26.21
N ALA A 24 18.33 4.58 25.92
CA ALA A 24 19.26 4.60 24.81
C ALA A 24 18.48 4.86 23.49
N PRO A 25 19.01 5.67 22.57
CA PRO A 25 18.37 5.91 21.28
C PRO A 25 18.03 4.62 20.56
N ASN A 26 16.85 4.59 19.93
CA ASN A 26 16.37 3.40 19.24
C ASN A 26 17.20 3.13 17.97
N ALA A 27 17.64 1.90 17.79
CA ALA A 27 18.41 1.45 16.63
C ALA A 27 17.50 0.92 15.47
N GLU A 28 16.20 0.85 15.68
CA GLU A 28 15.27 0.37 14.67
C GLU A 28 14.93 1.46 13.65
N ALA A 29 14.80 1.08 12.39
CA ALA A 29 14.51 1.96 11.26
C ALA A 29 13.34 1.40 10.42
N ASP A 30 12.18 1.24 11.06
CA ASP A 30 11.03 0.59 10.42
C ASP A 30 9.84 1.52 10.20
N ILE A 31 9.09 1.25 9.12
CA ILE A 31 7.76 1.80 8.88
C ILE A 31 6.77 0.87 9.60
N LEU A 32 6.02 1.41 10.57
CA LEU A 32 5.03 0.67 11.36
C LEU A 32 3.64 0.72 10.75
N SER A 33 3.27 1.86 10.15
CA SER A 33 2.01 2.03 9.44
C SER A 33 2.13 3.08 8.35
N CYS A 34 1.21 3.02 7.39
CA CYS A 34 1.06 4.01 6.34
C CYS A 34 -0.41 4.37 6.18
N THR A 35 -0.71 5.64 6.03
CA THR A 35 -2.05 6.15 5.73
C THR A 35 -1.98 7.15 4.59
N VAL A 36 -3.11 7.38 3.91
CA VAL A 36 -3.24 8.42 2.89
C VAL A 36 -4.53 9.18 3.19
N ASP A 37 -4.49 10.50 3.11
CA ASP A 37 -5.66 11.33 3.34
C ASP A 37 -6.78 11.05 2.32
N GLY A 38 -8.02 11.18 2.81
CA GLY A 38 -9.20 10.89 2.02
C GLY A 38 -9.56 9.40 1.99
N ASP A 39 -10.78 9.12 1.54
CA ASP A 39 -11.29 7.74 1.39
C ASP A 39 -10.87 7.15 0.03
N ILE A 40 -9.57 7.18 -0.26
CA ILE A 40 -9.01 6.70 -1.55
C ILE A 40 -8.44 5.29 -1.47
N LEU A 41 -8.11 4.80 -0.28
CA LEU A 41 -7.62 3.44 -0.10
C LEU A 41 -8.76 2.42 -0.32
N LYS A 42 -8.47 1.37 -1.05
CA LYS A 42 -9.36 0.23 -1.26
C LYS A 42 -9.13 -0.86 -0.21
N ALA A 43 -7.90 -0.98 0.27
CA ALA A 43 -7.49 -1.92 1.30
C ALA A 43 -6.44 -1.26 2.21
N GLU A 44 -6.24 -1.83 3.41
CA GLU A 44 -5.15 -1.45 4.28
C GLU A 44 -3.80 -1.59 3.55
N PRO A 45 -2.86 -0.63 3.74
CA PRO A 45 -1.54 -0.73 3.15
C PRO A 45 -0.79 -1.97 3.62
N GLU A 46 -0.22 -2.71 2.68
CA GLU A 46 0.64 -3.86 2.97
C GLU A 46 2.07 -3.38 3.17
N ILE A 47 2.64 -3.68 4.32
CA ILE A 47 4.01 -3.30 4.69
C ILE A 47 4.82 -4.57 4.85
N ASP A 48 5.78 -4.75 3.96
CA ASP A 48 6.78 -5.79 4.02
C ASP A 48 8.12 -5.24 4.50
N ASN A 49 9.14 -6.10 4.58
CA ASN A 49 10.46 -5.72 5.08
C ASN A 49 11.09 -4.53 4.32
N GLU A 50 10.89 -4.43 3.02
CA GLU A 50 11.49 -3.39 2.16
C GLU A 50 10.50 -2.77 1.17
N SER A 51 9.21 -3.01 1.36
CA SER A 51 8.18 -2.48 0.46
C SER A 51 6.91 -2.06 1.19
N VAL A 52 6.25 -1.03 0.66
CA VAL A 52 4.91 -0.61 1.05
C VAL A 52 4.03 -0.61 -0.20
N THR A 53 2.93 -1.35 -0.17
CA THR A 53 1.97 -1.40 -1.27
C THR A 53 0.68 -0.70 -0.85
N LEU A 54 0.33 0.36 -1.57
CA LEU A 54 -0.92 1.10 -1.42
C LEU A 54 -1.90 0.60 -2.48
N THR A 55 -3.03 0.02 -2.08
CA THR A 55 -4.11 -0.34 -3.01
C THR A 55 -5.19 0.73 -2.94
N VAL A 56 -5.34 1.51 -4.00
CA VAL A 56 -6.28 2.64 -4.08
C VAL A 56 -7.46 2.33 -4.98
N LYS A 57 -8.55 3.09 -4.84
CA LYS A 57 -9.75 3.01 -5.68
C LYS A 57 -9.44 3.43 -7.12
N SER A 58 -10.29 3.01 -8.07
CA SER A 58 -10.11 3.27 -9.51
C SER A 58 -10.16 4.74 -9.91
N ASP A 59 -10.82 5.56 -9.13
CA ASP A 59 -11.00 7.00 -9.32
C ASP A 59 -9.98 7.85 -8.55
N ALA A 60 -9.05 7.22 -7.84
CA ALA A 60 -8.03 7.91 -7.07
C ALA A 60 -6.98 8.56 -7.98
N ASP A 61 -6.68 9.83 -7.72
CA ASP A 61 -5.55 10.51 -8.36
C ASP A 61 -4.24 10.11 -7.71
N ILE A 62 -3.47 9.27 -8.39
CA ILE A 62 -2.16 8.80 -7.92
C ILE A 62 -1.00 9.70 -8.32
N THR A 63 -1.26 10.78 -9.08
CA THR A 63 -0.21 11.71 -9.49
C THR A 63 0.17 12.71 -8.41
N ASN A 64 -0.63 12.78 -7.33
CA ASN A 64 -0.43 13.71 -6.23
C ASN A 64 -0.80 13.10 -4.87
N LEU A 65 -0.25 11.91 -4.55
CA LEU A 65 -0.48 11.25 -3.27
C LEU A 65 0.52 11.70 -2.21
N ALA A 66 0.03 11.87 -0.98
CA ALA A 66 0.82 12.27 0.18
C ALA A 66 0.73 11.21 1.30
N PRO A 67 1.46 10.09 1.17
CA PRO A 67 1.44 9.04 2.19
C PRO A 67 2.06 9.53 3.50
N VAL A 68 1.35 9.25 4.60
CA VAL A 68 1.79 9.56 5.96
C VAL A 68 2.25 8.27 6.61
N PHE A 69 3.51 8.24 7.04
CA PHE A 69 4.14 7.07 7.66
C PHE A 69 4.27 7.25 9.16
N THR A 70 3.92 6.22 9.91
CA THR A 70 4.31 6.06 11.31
C THR A 70 5.57 5.22 11.36
N LEU A 71 6.59 5.71 12.03
CA LEU A 71 7.90 5.09 12.12
C LEU A 71 8.15 4.53 13.52
N THR A 72 9.18 3.71 13.67
CA THR A 72 9.74 3.39 14.99
C THR A 72 10.09 4.68 15.75
N PRO A 73 9.94 4.70 17.09
CA PRO A 73 10.17 5.90 17.89
C PRO A 73 11.53 6.54 17.62
N GLY A 74 11.55 7.85 17.38
CA GLY A 74 12.75 8.63 17.10
C GLY A 74 13.29 8.51 15.67
N ALA A 75 12.84 7.54 14.86
CA ALA A 75 13.29 7.39 13.48
C ALA A 75 12.78 8.53 12.57
N THR A 76 13.52 8.80 11.51
CA THR A 76 13.19 9.80 10.49
C THR A 76 13.09 9.16 9.11
N ILE A 77 12.36 9.79 8.19
CA ILE A 77 12.17 9.29 6.82
C ILE A 77 12.47 10.37 5.78
N THR A 78 13.09 9.97 4.69
CA THR A 78 13.36 10.82 3.54
C THR A 78 12.92 10.10 2.25
N PRO A 79 12.09 10.72 1.38
CA PRO A 79 11.42 12.03 1.54
C PRO A 79 10.53 12.12 2.77
N ALA A 80 10.20 13.33 3.22
CA ALA A 80 9.42 13.53 4.45
C ALA A 80 8.02 12.91 4.35
N SER A 81 7.55 12.32 5.45
CA SER A 81 6.19 11.80 5.60
C SER A 81 5.16 12.89 5.28
N GLY A 82 4.11 12.56 4.54
CA GLY A 82 3.08 13.50 4.12
C GLY A 82 3.46 14.41 2.93
N SER A 83 4.65 14.21 2.33
CA SER A 83 5.00 14.92 1.09
C SER A 83 4.26 14.32 -0.10
N ALA A 84 3.68 15.18 -0.94
CA ALA A 84 2.94 14.76 -2.13
C ALA A 84 3.89 14.45 -3.29
N PHE A 85 3.67 13.31 -3.93
CA PHE A 85 4.41 12.84 -5.10
C PHE A 85 3.52 12.13 -6.11
N ASP A 86 4.03 11.99 -7.32
CA ASP A 86 3.47 11.16 -8.37
C ASP A 86 3.85 9.69 -8.12
N PHE A 87 2.86 8.83 -7.93
CA PHE A 87 2.99 7.38 -7.71
C PHE A 87 2.60 6.54 -8.93
N THR A 88 2.59 7.11 -10.13
CA THR A 88 2.50 6.33 -11.38
C THR A 88 3.69 5.39 -11.55
N THR A 89 4.79 5.69 -10.86
CA THR A 89 5.97 4.83 -10.71
C THR A 89 6.31 4.66 -9.23
N PRO A 90 6.88 3.52 -8.82
CA PRO A 90 7.31 3.31 -7.45
C PRO A 90 8.29 4.38 -6.96
N ARG A 91 8.20 4.75 -5.69
CA ARG A 91 9.06 5.73 -5.02
C ARG A 91 9.87 5.08 -3.92
N THR A 92 11.09 5.55 -3.77
CA THR A 92 12.01 5.07 -2.73
C THR A 92 12.01 6.02 -1.55
N TYR A 93 11.89 5.47 -0.35
CA TYR A 93 11.98 6.16 0.93
C TYR A 93 13.09 5.51 1.76
N THR A 94 13.86 6.33 2.45
CA THR A 94 14.90 5.86 3.37
C THR A 94 14.51 6.25 4.79
N VAL A 95 14.39 5.26 5.67
CA VAL A 95 14.18 5.45 7.11
C VAL A 95 15.53 5.39 7.80
N THR A 96 15.78 6.32 8.71
CA THR A 96 17.00 6.38 9.54
C THR A 96 16.59 6.25 11.00
N SER A 97 17.26 5.39 11.73
CA SER A 97 17.05 5.18 13.16
C SER A 97 17.33 6.43 13.99
N GLU A 98 16.80 6.48 15.23
CA GLU A 98 17.02 7.59 16.15
C GLU A 98 18.51 7.82 16.45
N ASP A 99 19.28 6.75 16.58
CA ASP A 99 20.72 6.81 16.82
C ASP A 99 21.54 7.22 15.57
N GLY A 100 20.89 7.29 14.40
CA GLY A 100 21.49 7.67 13.12
C GLY A 100 22.44 6.63 12.51
N HIS A 101 22.60 5.45 13.12
CA HIS A 101 23.55 4.44 12.67
C HIS A 101 22.96 3.45 11.66
N TRP A 102 21.65 3.30 11.64
CA TRP A 102 20.96 2.33 10.78
C TRP A 102 20.04 3.04 9.80
N THR A 103 20.05 2.56 8.57
CA THR A 103 19.14 3.01 7.54
C THR A 103 18.48 1.82 6.87
N LYS A 104 17.20 1.97 6.52
CA LYS A 104 16.44 0.98 5.79
C LYS A 104 15.70 1.65 4.64
N THR A 105 15.77 1.03 3.47
CA THR A 105 15.17 1.56 2.24
C THR A 105 13.89 0.80 1.91
N TYR A 106 12.81 1.56 1.68
CA TYR A 106 11.51 1.04 1.30
C TYR A 106 11.14 1.49 -0.10
N THR A 107 10.62 0.57 -0.89
CA THR A 107 9.98 0.88 -2.17
C THR A 107 8.49 0.99 -1.96
N VAL A 108 7.95 2.20 -2.09
CA VAL A 108 6.50 2.47 -1.98
C VAL A 108 5.89 2.47 -3.37
N ARG A 109 4.91 1.61 -3.59
CA ARG A 109 4.18 1.49 -4.86
C ARG A 109 2.69 1.66 -4.64
N CYS A 110 2.02 2.20 -5.65
CA CYS A 110 0.58 2.34 -5.68
C CYS A 110 -0.01 1.41 -6.75
N ILE A 111 -1.05 0.66 -6.37
CA ILE A 111 -1.83 -0.20 -7.25
C ILE A 111 -3.24 0.39 -7.32
N VAL A 112 -3.66 0.82 -8.50
CA VAL A 112 -5.03 1.27 -8.73
C VAL A 112 -5.93 0.05 -8.81
N SER A 113 -6.79 -0.12 -7.80
CA SER A 113 -7.78 -1.18 -7.75
C SER A 113 -8.98 -0.77 -8.59
N GLY A 114 -9.23 -1.47 -9.68
CA GLY A 114 -10.42 -1.14 -10.45
C GLY A 114 -10.33 -1.43 -11.93
N VAL A 115 -9.21 -1.94 -12.39
CA VAL A 115 -9.29 -2.79 -13.56
C VAL A 115 -9.67 -4.17 -13.04
N SER A 116 -10.91 -4.29 -12.52
CA SER A 116 -11.53 -5.60 -12.43
C SER A 116 -11.52 -6.11 -13.87
N THR A 117 -10.69 -7.08 -14.14
CA THR A 117 -10.80 -7.90 -15.35
C THR A 117 -11.97 -8.89 -15.17
N GLU A 118 -13.00 -8.46 -14.46
CA GLU A 118 -14.24 -9.19 -14.37
C GLU A 118 -15.00 -8.95 -15.67
N TYR A 119 -14.82 -9.89 -16.58
CA TYR A 119 -15.56 -9.92 -17.83
C TYR A 119 -16.94 -10.53 -17.56
N HIS A 120 -17.97 -9.72 -17.68
CA HIS A 120 -19.34 -10.22 -17.65
C HIS A 120 -19.73 -10.60 -19.07
N PHE A 121 -19.89 -11.91 -19.32
CA PHE A 121 -20.36 -12.41 -20.61
C PHE A 121 -21.87 -12.22 -20.69
N GLU A 122 -22.32 -11.33 -21.55
CA GLU A 122 -23.73 -11.01 -21.70
C GLU A 122 -24.40 -11.89 -22.76
N HIS A 123 -23.70 -12.20 -23.83
CA HIS A 123 -24.29 -12.95 -24.94
C HIS A 123 -23.23 -13.79 -25.66
N ILE A 124 -23.64 -15.03 -26.02
CA ILE A 124 -22.85 -15.95 -26.85
C ILE A 124 -23.66 -16.24 -28.07
N THR A 125 -23.20 -15.81 -29.25
CA THR A 125 -23.84 -16.12 -30.53
C THR A 125 -22.97 -17.05 -31.34
N MET A 126 -23.58 -18.04 -31.97
CA MET A 126 -22.96 -18.93 -32.93
C MET A 126 -23.50 -18.65 -34.34
N GLU A 127 -22.63 -18.21 -35.24
CA GLU A 127 -22.98 -17.96 -36.63
C GLU A 127 -22.29 -18.96 -37.54
N PRO A 128 -23.04 -19.64 -38.45
CA PRO A 128 -22.42 -20.51 -39.46
C PRO A 128 -21.75 -19.64 -40.53
N LYS A 129 -20.47 -19.95 -40.83
CA LYS A 129 -19.73 -19.30 -41.88
C LYS A 129 -18.81 -20.30 -42.59
N ASN A 130 -19.06 -20.53 -43.88
CA ASN A 130 -18.27 -21.41 -44.74
C ASN A 130 -18.09 -22.84 -44.19
N GLY A 131 -19.17 -23.46 -43.66
CA GLY A 131 -19.14 -24.79 -43.05
C GLY A 131 -18.45 -24.88 -41.69
N ARG A 132 -18.20 -23.75 -41.07
CA ARG A 132 -17.62 -23.62 -39.74
C ARG A 132 -18.55 -22.78 -38.86
N TYR A 133 -18.44 -22.87 -37.55
CA TYR A 133 -19.13 -22.00 -36.62
C TYR A 133 -18.14 -20.95 -36.08
N GLN A 134 -18.56 -19.69 -36.15
CA GLN A 134 -17.87 -18.62 -35.43
C GLN A 134 -18.69 -18.37 -34.15
N ILE A 135 -17.98 -18.34 -33.02
CA ILE A 135 -18.56 -18.02 -31.73
C ILE A 135 -18.15 -16.58 -31.40
N PHE A 136 -19.12 -15.74 -31.15
CA PHE A 136 -18.92 -14.38 -30.72
C PHE A 136 -19.28 -14.29 -29.25
N TYR A 137 -18.41 -13.67 -28.48
CA TYR A 137 -18.63 -13.34 -27.09
C TYR A 137 -18.81 -11.84 -26.98
N ASP A 138 -20.01 -11.40 -26.59
CA ASP A 138 -20.24 -10.03 -26.19
C ASP A 138 -20.03 -9.97 -24.67
N PHE A 139 -19.13 -9.10 -24.22
CA PHE A 139 -18.83 -8.95 -22.81
C PHE A 139 -18.67 -7.47 -22.45
N THR A 140 -19.01 -7.14 -21.21
CA THR A 140 -18.75 -5.83 -20.62
C THR A 140 -17.56 -5.94 -19.67
N SER A 141 -16.70 -4.94 -19.70
CA SER A 141 -15.63 -4.75 -18.73
C SER A 141 -15.82 -3.38 -18.10
N ASN A 142 -15.96 -3.33 -16.79
CA ASN A 142 -16.15 -2.09 -16.02
C ASN A 142 -17.34 -1.21 -16.48
N GLY A 143 -18.40 -1.81 -17.01
CA GLY A 143 -19.56 -1.10 -17.51
C GLY A 143 -19.46 -0.58 -18.96
N ASP A 144 -18.28 -0.67 -19.56
CA ASP A 144 -18.08 -0.36 -20.98
C ASP A 144 -18.26 -1.60 -21.82
N SER A 145 -19.08 -1.50 -22.89
CA SER A 145 -19.21 -2.59 -23.86
C SER A 145 -17.92 -2.72 -24.66
N VAL A 146 -17.19 -3.80 -24.39
CA VAL A 146 -15.98 -4.13 -25.13
C VAL A 146 -16.37 -4.96 -26.36
N SER A 147 -15.89 -4.57 -27.51
CA SER A 147 -16.18 -5.18 -28.79
C SER A 147 -15.79 -6.65 -28.88
N ARG A 148 -16.61 -7.38 -29.60
CA ARG A 148 -16.59 -8.78 -30.02
C ARG A 148 -15.23 -9.45 -30.12
N LEU A 149 -14.96 -10.43 -29.29
CA LEU A 149 -13.91 -11.40 -29.54
C LEU A 149 -14.50 -12.58 -30.34
N ALA A 150 -14.01 -12.82 -31.56
CA ALA A 150 -14.39 -13.98 -32.34
C ALA A 150 -13.41 -15.14 -32.13
N VAL A 151 -13.88 -16.25 -31.60
CA VAL A 151 -13.10 -17.50 -31.53
C VAL A 151 -13.63 -18.43 -32.61
N VAL A 152 -12.77 -18.83 -33.55
CA VAL A 152 -13.12 -19.80 -34.59
C VAL A 152 -12.88 -21.20 -34.04
N LEU A 153 -13.94 -21.87 -33.62
CA LEU A 153 -13.89 -23.31 -33.31
C LEU A 153 -14.20 -24.07 -34.60
N VAL A 154 -13.31 -24.99 -34.94
CA VAL A 154 -13.51 -26.00 -35.99
C VAL A 154 -13.84 -27.31 -35.29
N PRO A 155 -15.12 -27.65 -35.05
CA PRO A 155 -15.44 -29.00 -34.67
C PRO A 155 -15.31 -29.88 -35.91
N ARG A 156 -14.32 -30.73 -35.94
CA ARG A 156 -14.31 -31.89 -36.83
C ARG A 156 -15.33 -32.86 -36.22
N VAL A 157 -16.60 -32.77 -36.67
CA VAL A 157 -17.54 -33.84 -36.39
C VAL A 157 -17.06 -35.03 -37.25
N PRO A 158 -16.63 -36.17 -36.67
CA PRO A 158 -16.43 -37.34 -37.45
C PRO A 158 -17.74 -37.71 -38.11
N ALA A 159 -17.73 -37.91 -39.41
CA ALA A 159 -18.87 -38.42 -40.15
C ALA A 159 -19.31 -39.73 -39.48
N LEU A 160 -20.55 -39.74 -38.96
CA LEU A 160 -21.20 -40.96 -38.53
C LEU A 160 -21.41 -41.79 -39.81
N VAL A 161 -20.58 -42.81 -40.02
CA VAL A 161 -20.83 -43.82 -41.07
C VAL A 161 -21.94 -44.69 -40.55
N ILE A 162 -23.14 -44.60 -41.17
CA ILE A 162 -24.25 -45.51 -41.00
C ILE A 162 -24.01 -46.73 -41.88
#